data_0ce41cf633d46ad4adb90ad083436398
#
_entry.id   0ce41cf633d46ad4adb90ad083436398
#
_cell.length_a   1.000
_cell.length_b   1.000
_cell.length_c   1.000
_cell.angle_alpha   90.00
_cell.angle_beta   90.00
_cell.angle_gamma   90.00
#
_symmetry.space_group_name_H-M   'P 1'
#
loop_
_entity.id
_entity.type
_entity.pdbx_description
1 polymer ?
#
loop_
_entity_poly.entity_id
_entity_poly.type
_entity_poly.pdbx_seq_one_letter_code
_entity_poly.pdbx_strand_id
1 'polypeptide(L)'
;TGLRRGEILALQWSDLDLSTGALRVERQVHRVRGELVVSPPKTKAGNRTVLLPAPVLNVLKAYKKAIHSRWIFPSPVKADSPMDPAAVRKRLQTVLERAECKRLRFHDLRHTFATASLEHGMDVKTLSTIIGHVSSSTTLNIYTHITNTMKQSAADKIDRGIGKAEPQEKREQAPQTLPPSTFHAHKGQRRKPGTGCISQINDRLWEGRYSPRVNGKRLARNVYAGTEVECEEKLALLIHEMKTELAAGRELLKQGDSAS
;
A
#
# COMPACT_ATOMS: atom_id res chain seq x y z
N THR A 1 4.77 12.83 1.56
CA THR A 1 3.34 12.80 1.96
C THR A 1 2.58 11.57 1.46
N GLY A 2 3.09 10.82 0.50
CA GLY A 2 2.44 9.62 -0.04
C GLY A 2 1.08 9.83 -0.71
N LEU A 3 0.71 11.06 -1.05
CA LEU A 3 -0.56 11.37 -1.73
C LEU A 3 -0.65 10.71 -3.11
N ARG A 4 -1.87 10.41 -3.55
CA ARG A 4 -2.10 9.94 -4.92
C ARG A 4 -1.85 11.06 -5.92
N ARG A 5 -1.35 10.72 -7.12
CA ARG A 5 -1.09 11.72 -8.18
C ARG A 5 -2.30 12.62 -8.43
N GLY A 6 -3.50 12.05 -8.55
CA GLY A 6 -4.72 12.84 -8.78
C GLY A 6 -5.09 13.75 -7.62
N GLU A 7 -4.80 13.34 -6.39
CA GLU A 7 -4.99 14.18 -5.18
C GLU A 7 -4.02 15.37 -5.22
N ILE A 8 -2.71 15.13 -5.48
CA ILE A 8 -1.70 16.19 -5.56
C ILE A 8 -2.08 17.25 -6.59
N LEU A 9 -2.52 16.83 -7.78
CA LEU A 9 -2.85 17.73 -8.87
C LEU A 9 -4.14 18.52 -8.64
N ALA A 10 -5.01 18.04 -7.76
CA ALA A 10 -6.25 18.72 -7.38
C ALA A 10 -6.10 19.70 -6.21
N LEU A 11 -4.90 19.84 -5.64
CA LEU A 11 -4.65 20.74 -4.50
C LEU A 11 -4.78 22.20 -4.91
N GLN A 12 -5.47 22.95 -4.08
CA GLN A 12 -5.57 24.40 -4.16
C GLN A 12 -4.84 25.05 -2.98
N TRP A 13 -4.47 26.29 -3.11
CA TRP A 13 -3.85 27.05 -2.02
C TRP A 13 -4.78 27.24 -0.82
N SER A 14 -6.09 27.22 -1.03
CA SER A 14 -7.11 27.24 0.02
C SER A 14 -7.16 25.94 0.86
N ASP A 15 -6.56 24.85 0.37
CA ASP A 15 -6.49 23.59 1.08
C ASP A 15 -5.33 23.52 2.06
N LEU A 16 -4.36 24.44 1.92
CA LEU A 16 -3.12 24.45 2.69
C LEU A 16 -3.07 25.65 3.65
N ASP A 17 -3.04 25.34 4.92
CA ASP A 17 -2.67 26.31 5.93
C ASP A 17 -1.13 26.41 6.01
N LEU A 18 -0.59 27.53 5.54
CA LEU A 18 0.85 27.77 5.51
C LEU A 18 1.45 28.06 6.90
N SER A 19 0.64 28.34 7.92
CA SER A 19 1.09 28.56 9.29
C SER A 19 1.28 27.24 10.04
N THR A 20 0.30 26.38 9.98
CA THR A 20 0.27 25.07 10.67
C THR A 20 0.84 23.92 9.85
N GLY A 21 0.89 24.05 8.52
CA GLY A 21 1.23 22.97 7.60
C GLY A 21 0.10 21.97 7.36
N ALA A 22 -1.12 22.27 7.84
CA ALA A 22 -2.27 21.40 7.63
C ALA A 22 -2.74 21.48 6.17
N LEU A 23 -2.78 20.34 5.50
CA LEU A 23 -3.21 20.17 4.12
C LEU A 23 -4.46 19.29 4.06
N ARG A 24 -5.57 19.83 3.56
CA ARG A 24 -6.82 19.10 3.32
C ARG A 24 -6.80 18.46 1.95
N VAL A 25 -7.09 17.16 1.89
CA VAL A 25 -7.20 16.39 0.65
C VAL A 25 -8.69 16.09 0.45
N GLU A 26 -9.35 16.87 -0.39
CA GLU A 26 -10.81 16.81 -0.61
C GLU A 26 -11.18 16.58 -2.08
N ARG A 27 -10.20 16.57 -2.98
CA ARG A 27 -10.39 16.48 -4.42
C ARG A 27 -9.35 15.60 -5.08
N GLN A 28 -9.68 15.11 -6.26
CA GLN A 28 -8.77 14.41 -7.16
C GLN A 28 -9.02 14.81 -8.61
N VAL A 29 -7.96 14.80 -9.41
CA VAL A 29 -8.02 14.98 -10.86
C VAL A 29 -7.88 13.63 -11.56
N HIS A 30 -8.72 13.38 -12.53
CA HIS A 30 -8.63 12.22 -13.41
C HIS A 30 -9.15 12.56 -14.80
N ARG A 31 -8.94 11.68 -15.79
CA ARG A 31 -9.48 11.83 -17.13
C ARG A 31 -10.71 10.97 -17.31
N VAL A 32 -11.76 11.57 -17.88
CA VAL A 32 -12.97 10.88 -18.33
C VAL A 32 -13.18 11.24 -19.78
N ARG A 33 -13.21 10.27 -20.66
CA ARG A 33 -13.38 10.45 -22.12
C ARG A 33 -12.46 11.54 -22.73
N GLY A 34 -11.22 11.62 -22.21
CA GLY A 34 -10.23 12.59 -22.69
C GLY A 34 -10.22 13.94 -21.97
N GLU A 35 -11.25 14.28 -21.22
CA GLU A 35 -11.36 15.52 -20.45
C GLU A 35 -10.82 15.40 -19.03
N LEU A 36 -10.27 16.50 -18.51
CA LEU A 36 -9.86 16.61 -17.12
C LEU A 36 -11.08 16.89 -16.26
N VAL A 37 -11.32 15.99 -15.31
CA VAL A 37 -12.41 16.10 -14.33
C VAL A 37 -11.84 16.20 -12.93
N VAL A 38 -12.29 17.20 -12.18
CA VAL A 38 -12.04 17.33 -10.74
C VAL A 38 -13.25 16.78 -10.00
N SER A 39 -13.04 15.82 -9.12
CA SER A 39 -14.11 15.19 -8.35
C SER A 39 -13.68 14.97 -6.89
N PRO A 40 -14.61 14.75 -5.97
CA PRO A 40 -14.29 14.24 -4.63
C PRO A 40 -13.54 12.92 -4.73
N PRO A 41 -12.79 12.52 -3.68
CA PRO A 41 -12.20 11.19 -3.58
C PRO A 41 -13.26 10.10 -3.65
N LYS A 42 -12.91 8.94 -4.24
CA LYS A 42 -13.86 7.80 -4.39
C LYS A 42 -14.38 7.24 -3.08
N THR A 43 -13.72 7.51 -1.97
CA THR A 43 -14.04 6.94 -0.66
C THR A 43 -13.97 8.02 0.42
N LYS A 44 -14.73 7.84 1.50
CA LYS A 44 -14.70 8.74 2.68
C LYS A 44 -13.28 8.86 3.27
N ALA A 45 -12.49 7.79 3.29
CA ALA A 45 -11.11 7.79 3.75
C ALA A 45 -10.16 8.60 2.85
N GLY A 46 -10.57 8.94 1.63
CA GLY A 46 -9.84 9.85 0.75
C GLY A 46 -9.91 11.31 1.21
N ASN A 47 -10.98 11.69 1.92
CA ASN A 47 -11.15 13.01 2.51
C ASN A 47 -10.44 13.04 3.87
N ARG A 48 -9.30 13.72 3.95
CA ARG A 48 -8.43 13.72 5.13
C ARG A 48 -7.56 14.96 5.21
N THR A 49 -7.08 15.26 6.40
CA THR A 49 -6.05 16.27 6.64
C THR A 49 -4.71 15.61 6.90
N VAL A 50 -3.66 16.11 6.24
CA VAL A 50 -2.27 15.64 6.39
C VAL A 50 -1.42 16.81 6.83
N LEU A 51 -0.52 16.59 7.80
CA LEU A 51 0.46 17.60 8.18
C LEU A 51 1.69 17.51 7.29
N LEU A 52 2.08 18.64 6.70
CA LEU A 52 3.27 18.73 5.88
C LEU A 52 4.52 18.94 6.74
N PRO A 53 5.62 18.21 6.49
CA PRO A 53 6.91 18.49 7.12
C PRO A 53 7.41 19.90 6.79
N ALA A 54 8.08 20.52 7.74
CA ALA A 54 8.59 21.89 7.59
C ALA A 54 9.41 22.13 6.30
N PRO A 55 10.32 21.25 5.86
CA PRO A 55 11.03 21.43 4.60
C PRO A 55 10.11 21.55 3.38
N VAL A 56 9.05 20.72 3.31
CA VAL A 56 8.06 20.76 2.22
C VAL A 56 7.27 22.07 2.27
N LEU A 57 6.88 22.49 3.47
CA LEU A 57 6.16 23.75 3.67
C LEU A 57 6.97 24.97 3.23
N ASN A 58 8.27 24.99 3.53
CA ASN A 58 9.17 26.07 3.12
C ASN A 58 9.30 26.15 1.59
N VAL A 59 9.41 25.02 0.91
CA VAL A 59 9.43 24.97 -0.55
C VAL A 59 8.10 25.49 -1.13
N LEU A 60 6.96 25.10 -0.56
CA LEU A 60 5.64 25.57 -1.02
C LEU A 60 5.43 27.07 -0.74
N LYS A 61 5.93 27.61 0.37
CA LYS A 61 5.91 29.05 0.65
C LYS A 61 6.70 29.85 -0.39
N ALA A 62 7.88 29.38 -0.75
CA ALA A 62 8.69 30.00 -1.80
C ALA A 62 8.00 29.89 -3.17
N TYR A 63 7.48 28.71 -3.50
CA TYR A 63 6.79 28.45 -4.76
C TYR A 63 5.51 29.29 -4.94
N LYS A 64 4.75 29.53 -3.85
CA LYS A 64 3.54 30.34 -3.89
C LYS A 64 3.79 31.77 -4.38
N LYS A 65 4.98 32.35 -4.10
CA LYS A 65 5.34 33.69 -4.54
C LYS A 65 5.41 33.82 -6.07
N ALA A 66 5.70 32.72 -6.77
CA ALA A 66 5.85 32.69 -8.22
C ALA A 66 4.57 32.20 -8.97
N ILE A 67 3.56 31.73 -8.24
CA ILE A 67 2.37 31.13 -8.85
C ILE A 67 1.13 31.97 -8.56
N HIS A 68 0.55 32.54 -9.63
CA HIS A 68 -0.69 33.30 -9.60
C HIS A 68 -1.87 32.43 -10.09
N SER A 69 -2.22 31.40 -9.32
CA SER A 69 -3.33 30.49 -9.63
C SER A 69 -3.95 30.00 -8.32
N ARG A 70 -5.23 29.63 -8.35
CA ARG A 70 -5.84 28.92 -7.22
C ARG A 70 -5.24 27.54 -7.00
N TRP A 71 -4.75 26.90 -8.08
CA TRP A 71 -4.13 25.57 -8.03
C TRP A 71 -2.68 25.65 -7.54
N ILE A 72 -2.29 24.72 -6.69
CA ILE A 72 -0.87 24.58 -6.30
C ILE A 72 -0.04 24.16 -7.53
N PHE A 73 -0.60 23.28 -8.37
CA PHE A 73 0.03 22.82 -9.61
C PHE A 73 -0.85 23.16 -10.82
N PRO A 74 -0.80 24.42 -11.31
CA PRO A 74 -1.61 24.85 -12.45
C PRO A 74 -1.12 24.25 -13.76
N SER A 75 -2.02 24.16 -14.71
CA SER A 75 -1.69 23.86 -16.10
C SER A 75 -0.87 25.00 -16.72
N PRO A 76 0.24 24.73 -17.42
CA PRO A 76 0.98 25.77 -18.14
C PRO A 76 0.29 26.20 -19.44
N VAL A 77 -0.72 25.45 -19.90
CA VAL A 77 -1.35 25.66 -21.22
C VAL A 77 -2.79 26.15 -21.08
N LYS A 78 -3.53 25.67 -20.09
CA LYS A 78 -4.95 25.97 -19.91
C LYS A 78 -5.15 26.83 -18.66
N ALA A 79 -5.67 28.03 -18.85
CA ALA A 79 -5.99 28.94 -17.75
C ALA A 79 -6.97 28.29 -16.77
N ASP A 80 -6.77 28.57 -15.46
CA ASP A 80 -7.59 28.11 -14.34
C ASP A 80 -7.87 26.59 -14.33
N SER A 81 -6.93 25.79 -14.78
CA SER A 81 -7.01 24.34 -14.82
C SER A 81 -5.85 23.72 -14.06
N PRO A 82 -6.05 22.59 -13.39
CA PRO A 82 -4.95 21.84 -12.79
C PRO A 82 -4.07 21.20 -13.86
N MET A 83 -2.84 20.85 -13.49
CA MET A 83 -1.91 20.18 -14.40
C MET A 83 -2.43 18.80 -14.82
N ASP A 84 -2.24 18.45 -16.08
CA ASP A 84 -2.64 17.16 -16.65
C ASP A 84 -1.84 16.00 -16.03
N PRO A 85 -2.52 14.95 -15.52
CA PRO A 85 -1.84 13.75 -15.00
C PRO A 85 -0.92 13.06 -16.02
N ALA A 86 -1.20 13.15 -17.32
CA ALA A 86 -0.34 12.57 -18.35
C ALA A 86 0.96 13.40 -18.52
N ALA A 87 0.87 14.73 -18.47
CA ALA A 87 2.02 15.62 -18.53
C ALA A 87 2.96 15.40 -17.35
N VAL A 88 2.42 15.25 -16.13
CA VAL A 88 3.22 14.96 -14.92
C VAL A 88 3.91 13.61 -15.03
N ARG A 89 3.24 12.58 -15.56
CA ARG A 89 3.86 11.27 -15.78
C ARG A 89 5.04 11.38 -16.76
N LYS A 90 4.87 12.10 -17.87
CA LYS A 90 5.94 12.32 -18.86
C LYS A 90 7.11 13.06 -18.21
N ARG A 91 6.83 14.14 -17.47
CA ARG A 91 7.87 14.93 -16.79
C ARG A 91 8.65 14.12 -15.75
N LEU A 92 7.98 13.25 -14.99
CA LEU A 92 8.65 12.34 -14.06
C LEU A 92 9.65 11.44 -14.79
N GLN A 93 9.27 10.84 -15.94
CA GLN A 93 10.19 10.00 -16.70
C GLN A 93 11.41 10.80 -17.20
N THR A 94 11.19 12.00 -17.72
CA THR A 94 12.30 12.88 -18.16
C THR A 94 13.27 13.22 -17.00
N VAL A 95 12.73 13.45 -15.79
CA VAL A 95 13.59 13.71 -14.61
C VAL A 95 14.38 12.47 -14.22
N LEU A 96 13.74 11.29 -14.22
CA LEU A 96 14.41 10.02 -13.91
C LEU A 96 15.50 9.67 -14.94
N GLU A 97 15.23 9.88 -16.22
CA GLU A 97 16.19 9.68 -17.30
C GLU A 97 17.41 10.61 -17.15
N ARG A 98 17.19 11.90 -16.88
CA ARG A 98 18.29 12.87 -16.63
C ARG A 98 19.11 12.56 -15.38
N ALA A 99 18.49 11.95 -14.38
CA ALA A 99 19.15 11.55 -13.14
C ALA A 99 19.74 10.13 -13.21
N GLU A 100 19.73 9.52 -14.39
CA GLU A 100 20.20 8.12 -14.61
C GLU A 100 19.55 7.12 -13.65
N CYS A 101 18.32 7.43 -13.21
CA CYS A 101 17.58 6.59 -12.30
C CYS A 101 16.72 5.56 -13.02
N LYS A 102 16.48 4.43 -12.35
CA LYS A 102 15.54 3.40 -12.81
C LYS A 102 14.16 4.01 -13.09
N ARG A 103 13.55 3.58 -14.18
CA ARG A 103 12.18 3.99 -14.54
C ARG A 103 11.18 3.58 -13.46
N LEU A 104 10.46 4.57 -12.89
CA LEU A 104 9.47 4.39 -11.83
C LEU A 104 8.13 4.96 -12.26
N ARG A 105 7.06 4.33 -11.82
CA ARG A 105 5.70 4.89 -11.95
C ARG A 105 5.47 5.90 -10.82
N PHE A 106 4.59 6.85 -11.02
CA PHE A 106 4.23 7.82 -9.97
C PHE A 106 3.69 7.13 -8.70
N HIS A 107 3.04 6.00 -8.86
CA HIS A 107 2.51 5.23 -7.72
C HIS A 107 3.61 4.57 -6.88
N ASP A 108 4.74 4.26 -7.51
CA ASP A 108 5.89 3.65 -6.82
C ASP A 108 6.52 4.63 -5.81
N LEU A 109 6.45 5.95 -6.06
CA LEU A 109 6.87 6.98 -5.11
C LEU A 109 6.03 6.95 -3.82
N ARG A 110 4.73 6.65 -3.94
CA ARG A 110 3.86 6.49 -2.78
C ARG A 110 4.20 5.20 -2.01
N HIS A 111 4.53 4.12 -2.70
CA HIS A 111 5.01 2.89 -2.06
C HIS A 111 6.33 3.14 -1.32
N THR A 112 7.29 3.82 -1.95
CA THR A 112 8.55 4.21 -1.30
C THR A 112 8.31 5.04 -0.04
N PHE A 113 7.40 6.04 -0.10
CA PHE A 113 7.03 6.81 1.08
C PHE A 113 6.46 5.92 2.19
N ALA A 114 5.56 5.00 1.85
CA ALA A 114 4.94 4.11 2.82
C ALA A 114 5.96 3.18 3.48
N THR A 115 6.85 2.56 2.69
CA THR A 115 7.91 1.69 3.19
C THR A 115 8.89 2.47 4.08
N ALA A 116 9.41 3.60 3.62
CA ALA A 116 10.31 4.44 4.39
C ALA A 116 9.67 4.91 5.70
N SER A 117 8.39 5.30 5.69
CA SER A 117 7.69 5.72 6.91
C SER A 117 7.63 4.60 7.95
N LEU A 118 7.37 3.36 7.52
CA LEU A 118 7.35 2.19 8.40
C LEU A 118 8.75 1.85 8.93
N GLU A 119 9.76 1.92 8.08
CA GLU A 119 11.17 1.71 8.46
C GLU A 119 11.64 2.73 9.52
N HIS A 120 11.14 3.97 9.44
CA HIS A 120 11.38 5.01 10.45
C HIS A 120 10.44 4.94 11.66
N GLY A 121 9.70 3.84 11.81
CA GLY A 121 8.92 3.53 13.01
C GLY A 121 7.53 4.16 13.08
N MET A 122 7.00 4.68 11.96
CA MET A 122 5.60 5.09 11.89
C MET A 122 4.69 3.87 12.04
N ASP A 123 3.68 3.95 12.88
CA ASP A 123 2.71 2.85 13.02
C ASP A 123 1.78 2.76 11.80
N VAL A 124 1.28 1.54 11.55
CA VAL A 124 0.46 1.22 10.37
C VAL A 124 -0.82 1.99 10.30
N LYS A 125 -1.47 2.21 11.44
CA LYS A 125 -2.77 2.89 11.51
C LYS A 125 -2.60 4.36 11.13
N THR A 126 -1.57 5.02 11.69
CA THR A 126 -1.21 6.39 11.33
C THR A 126 -0.83 6.50 9.86
N LEU A 127 0.03 5.61 9.35
CA LEU A 127 0.38 5.59 7.94
C LEU A 127 -0.85 5.40 7.04
N SER A 128 -1.72 4.43 7.37
CA SER A 128 -2.94 4.16 6.61
C SER A 128 -3.86 5.38 6.54
N THR A 129 -3.95 6.14 7.63
CA THR A 129 -4.71 7.39 7.70
C THR A 129 -4.10 8.47 6.81
N ILE A 130 -2.77 8.67 6.88
CA ILE A 130 -2.06 9.67 6.07
C ILE A 130 -2.20 9.40 4.59
N ILE A 131 -1.99 8.14 4.16
CA ILE A 131 -2.08 7.79 2.75
C ILE A 131 -3.52 7.56 2.26
N GLY A 132 -4.50 7.47 3.16
CA GLY A 132 -5.92 7.28 2.83
C GLY A 132 -6.19 5.91 2.19
N HIS A 133 -5.77 4.83 2.84
CA HIS A 133 -6.16 3.47 2.50
C HIS A 133 -7.52 3.14 3.14
N VAL A 134 -8.42 2.55 2.35
CA VAL A 134 -9.76 2.12 2.78
C VAL A 134 -9.68 0.87 3.65
N SER A 135 -8.65 0.05 3.45
CA SER A 135 -8.44 -1.20 4.16
C SER A 135 -7.00 -1.27 4.67
N SER A 136 -6.85 -1.62 5.94
CA SER A 136 -5.56 -1.93 6.56
C SER A 136 -4.87 -3.11 5.86
N SER A 137 -5.60 -4.02 5.21
CA SER A 137 -5.02 -5.11 4.41
C SER A 137 -4.16 -4.61 3.26
N THR A 138 -4.51 -3.48 2.63
CA THR A 138 -3.67 -2.86 1.58
C THR A 138 -2.37 -2.31 2.16
N THR A 139 -2.38 -1.83 3.40
CA THR A 139 -1.19 -1.38 4.11
C THR A 139 -0.39 -2.58 4.63
N LEU A 140 -1.06 -3.63 5.09
CA LEU A 140 -0.43 -4.90 5.51
C LEU A 140 0.32 -5.59 4.35
N ASN A 141 -0.13 -5.48 3.10
CA ASN A 141 0.60 -6.01 1.96
C ASN A 141 1.95 -5.29 1.73
N ILE A 142 2.13 -4.07 2.24
CA ILE A 142 3.44 -3.39 2.29
C ILE A 142 4.31 -4.01 3.39
N TYR A 143 3.68 -4.58 4.44
CA TYR A 143 4.36 -5.27 5.55
C TYR A 143 5.00 -6.62 5.19
N THR A 144 4.65 -7.22 4.05
CA THR A 144 5.32 -8.45 3.60
C THR A 144 6.82 -8.24 3.35
N HIS A 145 7.25 -6.99 3.28
CA HIS A 145 8.65 -6.58 3.19
C HIS A 145 9.20 -6.00 4.52
N ILE A 146 8.82 -6.61 5.67
CA ILE A 146 9.44 -6.26 6.96
C ILE A 146 10.94 -6.48 6.85
N THR A 147 11.70 -5.39 6.86
CA THR A 147 13.16 -5.45 6.79
C THR A 147 13.74 -5.96 8.13
N ASN A 148 14.94 -6.54 8.07
CA ASN A 148 15.64 -6.97 9.29
C ASN A 148 15.84 -5.79 10.25
N THR A 149 16.03 -4.58 9.73
CA THR A 149 16.13 -3.33 10.50
C THR A 149 14.86 -3.05 11.32
N MET A 150 13.68 -3.31 10.77
CA MET A 150 12.40 -3.14 11.50
C MET A 150 12.25 -4.17 12.62
N LYS A 151 12.70 -5.41 12.41
CA LYS A 151 12.70 -6.46 13.44
C LYS A 151 13.63 -6.10 14.57
N GLN A 152 14.83 -5.61 14.26
CA GLN A 152 15.81 -5.17 15.26
C GLN A 152 15.29 -3.99 16.06
N SER A 153 14.74 -2.96 15.39
CA SER A 153 14.14 -1.80 16.06
C SER A 153 12.94 -2.17 16.95
N ALA A 154 12.18 -3.20 16.58
CA ALA A 154 11.11 -3.72 17.43
C ALA A 154 11.66 -4.43 18.67
N ALA A 155 12.71 -5.26 18.52
CA ALA A 155 13.40 -5.91 19.63
C ALA A 155 13.97 -4.87 20.61
N ASP A 156 14.66 -3.84 20.10
CA ASP A 156 15.24 -2.76 20.90
C ASP A 156 14.17 -1.95 21.66
N LYS A 157 12.98 -1.79 21.09
CA LYS A 157 11.85 -1.13 21.77
C LYS A 157 11.28 -2.01 22.89
N ILE A 158 11.21 -3.31 22.69
CA ILE A 158 10.78 -4.28 23.71
C ILE A 158 11.77 -4.28 24.87
N ASP A 159 13.06 -4.34 24.60
CA ASP A 159 14.11 -4.32 25.62
C ASP A 159 14.06 -3.03 26.46
N ARG A 160 13.88 -1.86 25.81
CA ARG A 160 13.73 -0.58 26.52
C ARG A 160 12.42 -0.45 27.30
N GLY A 161 11.35 -1.13 26.85
CA GLY A 161 10.03 -1.09 27.48
C GLY A 161 9.87 -2.06 28.65
N ILE A 162 10.55 -3.20 28.60
CA ILE A 162 10.46 -4.29 29.59
C ILE A 162 11.66 -4.28 30.55
N GLY A 163 12.82 -3.82 30.10
CA GLY A 163 14.08 -3.83 30.81
C GLY A 163 14.33 -2.62 31.71
N LYS A 164 13.45 -2.31 32.69
CA LYS A 164 13.83 -1.50 33.85
C LYS A 164 14.33 -2.43 34.96
N ALA A 165 15.53 -2.95 34.81
CA ALA A 165 16.35 -3.49 35.85
C ALA A 165 17.81 -3.16 35.53
N GLU A 166 18.39 -2.28 36.33
CA GLU A 166 19.78 -1.93 36.61
C GLU A 166 20.90 -2.03 35.53
N PRO A 167 21.88 -1.14 35.56
CA PRO A 167 22.91 -1.02 34.54
C PRO A 167 23.94 -2.12 34.68
N GLN A 168 24.00 -3.02 33.73
CA GLN A 168 25.15 -3.91 33.58
C GLN A 168 26.06 -3.44 32.45
N GLU A 169 27.35 -3.45 32.79
CA GLU A 169 28.51 -2.97 32.07
C GLU A 169 28.56 -3.38 30.60
N LYS A 170 29.10 -2.45 29.78
CA LYS A 170 29.46 -2.63 28.39
C LYS A 170 30.30 -3.90 28.20
N ARG A 171 29.74 -4.90 27.55
CA ARG A 171 30.51 -5.90 26.81
C ARG A 171 30.43 -5.56 25.34
N GLU A 172 31.54 -5.05 24.84
CA GLU A 172 31.82 -5.02 23.39
C GLU A 172 31.77 -6.46 22.87
N GLN A 173 30.73 -6.79 22.09
CA GLN A 173 30.78 -7.96 21.23
C GLN A 173 30.65 -7.49 19.78
N ALA A 174 31.68 -7.82 19.02
CA ALA A 174 31.79 -7.62 17.59
C ALA A 174 30.57 -8.22 16.86
N PRO A 175 30.16 -7.65 15.71
CA PRO A 175 29.01 -8.13 14.96
C PRO A 175 29.27 -9.53 14.42
N GLN A 176 28.63 -10.55 14.99
CA GLN A 176 28.55 -11.85 14.36
C GLN A 176 27.65 -11.77 13.15
N THR A 177 28.25 -11.74 11.99
CA THR A 177 27.57 -11.93 10.70
C THR A 177 26.98 -13.33 10.67
N LEU A 178 25.64 -13.41 10.87
CA LEU A 178 24.91 -14.64 10.56
C LEU A 178 25.00 -14.88 9.05
N PRO A 179 25.29 -16.11 8.61
CA PRO A 179 25.33 -16.42 7.19
C PRO A 179 23.99 -16.13 6.52
N PRO A 180 23.97 -15.71 5.25
CA PRO A 180 22.73 -15.47 4.52
C PRO A 180 21.88 -16.75 4.53
N SER A 181 20.62 -16.67 4.99
CA SER A 181 19.71 -17.80 4.94
C SER A 181 19.50 -18.18 3.46
N THR A 182 20.00 -19.32 3.06
CA THR A 182 19.77 -19.93 1.75
C THR A 182 18.40 -20.60 1.74
N PHE A 183 17.33 -19.80 1.83
CA PHE A 183 15.99 -20.33 1.64
C PHE A 183 15.81 -20.68 0.16
N HIS A 184 15.66 -21.97 -0.14
CA HIS A 184 15.25 -22.48 -1.44
C HIS A 184 13.80 -22.94 -1.34
N ALA A 185 12.87 -22.19 -1.96
CA ALA A 185 11.46 -22.57 -1.99
C ALA A 185 11.28 -23.99 -2.56
N HIS A 186 10.63 -24.86 -1.80
CA HIS A 186 10.32 -26.21 -2.26
C HIS A 186 9.37 -26.13 -3.46
N LYS A 187 9.77 -26.65 -4.63
CA LYS A 187 8.91 -26.80 -5.80
C LYS A 187 7.97 -27.98 -5.53
N GLY A 188 6.78 -27.70 -5.00
CA GLY A 188 5.74 -28.72 -4.83
C GLY A 188 5.32 -29.38 -6.15
N GLN A 189 4.86 -30.61 -6.08
CA GLN A 189 4.31 -31.35 -7.23
C GLN A 189 3.05 -30.63 -7.77
N ARG A 190 2.84 -30.71 -9.08
CA ARG A 190 1.61 -30.19 -9.73
C ARG A 190 0.39 -30.89 -9.17
N ARG A 191 -0.48 -30.13 -8.50
CA ARG A 191 -1.73 -30.64 -7.94
C ARG A 191 -2.81 -30.78 -9.01
N LYS A 192 -3.79 -31.66 -8.76
CA LYS A 192 -4.95 -31.84 -9.66
C LYS A 192 -5.77 -30.54 -9.76
N PRO A 193 -6.36 -30.21 -10.92
CA PRO A 193 -7.24 -29.06 -11.06
C PRO A 193 -8.35 -29.08 -10.00
N GLY A 194 -8.61 -27.94 -9.35
CA GLY A 194 -9.67 -27.80 -8.34
C GLY A 194 -9.26 -28.14 -6.89
N THR A 195 -8.00 -28.50 -6.62
CA THR A 195 -7.48 -28.78 -5.28
C THR A 195 -6.64 -27.61 -4.69
N GLY A 196 -6.63 -26.44 -5.35
CA GLY A 196 -5.84 -25.32 -4.93
C GLY A 196 -4.34 -25.51 -5.15
N CYS A 197 -3.52 -24.57 -4.66
CA CYS A 197 -2.07 -24.68 -4.65
C CYS A 197 -1.54 -24.41 -3.27
N ILE A 198 -0.39 -25.02 -2.94
CA ILE A 198 0.36 -24.77 -1.71
C ILE A 198 1.76 -24.35 -2.14
N SER A 199 2.29 -23.33 -1.47
CA SER A 199 3.64 -22.83 -1.67
C SER A 199 4.27 -22.46 -0.34
N GLN A 200 5.55 -22.77 -0.20
CA GLN A 200 6.34 -22.34 0.94
C GLN A 200 6.79 -20.91 0.73
N ILE A 201 6.44 -20.01 1.69
CA ILE A 201 6.81 -18.59 1.63
C ILE A 201 8.17 -18.37 2.30
N ASN A 202 8.42 -19.06 3.40
CA ASN A 202 9.69 -19.07 4.13
C ASN A 202 9.81 -20.35 4.97
N ASP A 203 10.91 -20.52 5.72
CA ASP A 203 11.19 -21.72 6.50
C ASP A 203 10.11 -22.12 7.50
N ARG A 204 9.18 -21.21 7.86
CA ARG A 204 8.16 -21.39 8.89
C ARG A 204 6.75 -21.03 8.43
N LEU A 205 6.55 -20.74 7.15
CA LEU A 205 5.24 -20.28 6.65
C LEU A 205 4.91 -20.88 5.30
N TRP A 206 3.75 -21.52 5.24
CA TRP A 206 3.14 -22.09 4.05
C TRP A 206 1.86 -21.35 3.70
N GLU A 207 1.63 -21.11 2.41
CA GLU A 207 0.41 -20.52 1.86
C GLU A 207 -0.36 -21.55 1.05
N GLY A 208 -1.61 -21.76 1.40
CA GLY A 208 -2.58 -22.50 0.60
C GLY A 208 -3.52 -21.53 -0.11
N ARG A 209 -3.68 -21.66 -1.40
CA ARG A 209 -4.54 -20.78 -2.21
C ARG A 209 -5.55 -21.56 -3.02
N TYR A 210 -6.82 -21.16 -2.94
CA TYR A 210 -7.89 -21.65 -3.78
C TYR A 210 -8.56 -20.49 -4.54
N SER A 211 -8.72 -20.63 -5.87
CA SER A 211 -9.29 -19.57 -6.69
C SER A 211 -10.20 -20.13 -7.80
N PRO A 212 -11.44 -20.49 -7.44
CA PRO A 212 -12.45 -20.93 -8.40
C PRO A 212 -12.90 -19.79 -9.32
N ARG A 213 -13.42 -20.12 -10.48
CA ARG A 213 -14.11 -19.19 -11.37
C ARG A 213 -15.60 -19.18 -11.05
N VAL A 214 -16.16 -18.00 -10.80
CA VAL A 214 -17.57 -17.77 -10.56
C VAL A 214 -18.04 -16.67 -11.50
N ASN A 215 -19.00 -16.95 -12.38
CA ASN A 215 -19.50 -15.99 -13.38
C ASN A 215 -18.37 -15.33 -14.19
N GLY A 216 -17.38 -16.12 -14.64
CA GLY A 216 -16.23 -15.66 -15.41
C GLY A 216 -15.12 -14.96 -14.60
N LYS A 217 -15.37 -14.58 -13.35
CA LYS A 217 -14.38 -13.93 -12.46
C LYS A 217 -13.71 -14.94 -11.52
N ARG A 218 -12.41 -14.77 -11.25
CA ARG A 218 -11.69 -15.57 -10.25
C ARG A 218 -11.94 -15.02 -8.85
N LEU A 219 -12.42 -15.88 -7.95
CA LEU A 219 -12.58 -15.57 -6.52
C LEU A 219 -11.48 -16.32 -5.75
N ALA A 220 -10.42 -15.59 -5.35
CA ALA A 220 -9.28 -16.18 -4.65
C ALA A 220 -9.41 -15.98 -3.14
N ARG A 221 -9.17 -17.07 -2.37
CA ARG A 221 -8.97 -17.04 -0.91
C ARG A 221 -7.70 -17.81 -0.56
N ASN A 222 -7.00 -17.36 0.49
CA ASN A 222 -5.74 -17.94 0.95
C ASN A 222 -5.86 -18.36 2.41
N VAL A 223 -5.11 -19.41 2.78
CA VAL A 223 -4.89 -19.85 4.16
C VAL A 223 -3.39 -19.93 4.42
N TYR A 224 -3.00 -19.80 5.68
CA TYR A 224 -1.60 -19.81 6.10
C TYR A 224 -1.42 -20.79 7.27
N ALA A 225 -0.25 -21.46 7.28
CA ALA A 225 0.11 -22.41 8.31
C ALA A 225 1.62 -22.46 8.55
N GLY A 226 2.03 -22.98 9.70
CA GLY A 226 3.43 -23.15 10.04
C GLY A 226 4.09 -24.35 9.37
N THR A 227 3.31 -25.34 8.96
CA THR A 227 3.77 -26.56 8.28
C THR A 227 2.98 -26.81 7.03
N GLU A 228 3.52 -27.64 6.11
CA GLU A 228 2.85 -28.03 4.88
C GLU A 228 1.57 -28.81 5.17
N VAL A 229 1.62 -29.77 6.10
CA VAL A 229 0.48 -30.63 6.47
C VAL A 229 -0.67 -29.79 7.03
N GLU A 230 -0.40 -28.89 7.98
CA GLU A 230 -1.41 -27.97 8.52
C GLU A 230 -1.99 -27.07 7.44
N CYS A 231 -1.17 -26.64 6.48
CA CYS A 231 -1.63 -25.84 5.36
C CYS A 231 -2.54 -26.61 4.42
N GLU A 232 -2.28 -27.91 4.22
CA GLU A 232 -3.16 -28.81 3.44
C GLU A 232 -4.52 -28.99 4.08
N GLU A 233 -4.56 -29.23 5.38
CA GLU A 233 -5.80 -29.37 6.13
C GLU A 233 -6.64 -28.08 6.08
N LYS A 234 -6.03 -26.94 6.35
CA LYS A 234 -6.70 -25.64 6.27
C LYS A 234 -7.19 -25.32 4.85
N LEU A 235 -6.41 -25.68 3.84
CA LEU A 235 -6.80 -25.49 2.44
C LEU A 235 -7.97 -26.40 2.06
N ALA A 236 -8.02 -27.64 2.54
CA ALA A 236 -9.13 -28.56 2.30
C ALA A 236 -10.44 -28.03 2.91
N LEU A 237 -10.39 -27.51 4.13
CA LEU A 237 -11.52 -26.88 4.80
C LEU A 237 -12.01 -25.64 4.01
N LEU A 238 -11.09 -24.74 3.63
CA LEU A 238 -11.41 -23.57 2.83
C LEU A 238 -12.09 -23.93 1.50
N ILE A 239 -11.62 -24.98 0.83
CA ILE A 239 -12.20 -25.46 -0.43
C ILE A 239 -13.62 -25.98 -0.20
N HIS A 240 -13.85 -26.71 0.91
CA HIS A 240 -15.16 -27.22 1.27
C HIS A 240 -16.15 -26.07 1.54
N GLU A 241 -15.76 -25.11 2.38
CA GLU A 241 -16.55 -23.91 2.70
C GLU A 241 -16.91 -23.11 1.44
N MET A 242 -15.92 -22.81 0.60
CA MET A 242 -16.16 -22.06 -0.63
C MET A 242 -17.07 -22.80 -1.62
N LYS A 243 -16.98 -24.14 -1.70
CA LYS A 243 -17.88 -24.94 -2.55
C LYS A 243 -19.31 -24.91 -2.03
N THR A 244 -19.50 -24.99 -0.71
CA THR A 244 -20.81 -24.92 -0.05
C THR A 244 -21.44 -23.54 -0.24
N GLU A 245 -20.67 -22.44 0.00
CA GLU A 245 -21.13 -21.08 -0.25
C GLU A 245 -21.57 -20.86 -1.71
N LEU A 246 -20.79 -21.38 -2.65
CA LEU A 246 -21.10 -21.26 -4.08
C LEU A 246 -22.29 -22.11 -4.51
N ALA A 247 -22.51 -23.26 -3.90
CA ALA A 247 -23.68 -24.10 -4.16
C ALA A 247 -24.96 -23.41 -3.64
N ALA A 248 -24.95 -22.93 -2.40
CA ALA A 248 -26.06 -22.19 -1.81
C ALA A 248 -26.43 -20.94 -2.63
N GLY A 249 -25.43 -20.18 -3.10
CA GLY A 249 -25.66 -19.01 -3.96
C GLY A 249 -26.28 -19.36 -5.32
N ARG A 250 -25.99 -20.55 -5.88
CA ARG A 250 -26.62 -21.02 -7.12
C ARG A 250 -28.06 -21.47 -6.93
N GLU A 251 -28.39 -22.04 -5.79
CA GLU A 251 -29.76 -22.45 -5.47
C GLU A 251 -30.69 -21.26 -5.25
N LEU A 252 -30.19 -20.22 -4.58
CA LEU A 252 -30.95 -18.98 -4.40
C LEU A 252 -31.25 -18.29 -5.74
N LEU A 253 -30.30 -18.30 -6.68
CA LEU A 253 -30.51 -17.72 -8.01
C LEU A 253 -31.55 -18.53 -8.84
N LYS A 254 -31.57 -19.87 -8.70
CA LYS A 254 -32.56 -20.71 -9.39
C LYS A 254 -33.98 -20.56 -8.85
N GLN A 255 -34.13 -20.26 -7.55
CA GLN A 255 -35.42 -20.01 -6.94
C GLN A 255 -35.98 -18.63 -7.28
N GLY A 256 -35.12 -17.63 -7.57
CA GLY A 256 -35.53 -16.31 -8.04
C GLY A 256 -36.05 -16.28 -9.47
N ASP A 257 -35.50 -17.13 -10.37
CA ASP A 257 -35.90 -17.19 -11.77
C ASP A 257 -37.22 -18.04 -12.00
N SER A 258 -37.66 -18.79 -11.00
CA SER A 258 -38.89 -19.57 -11.08
C SER A 258 -40.12 -18.87 -10.48
N ALA A 259 -39.95 -17.63 -10.03
CA ALA A 259 -41.00 -16.79 -9.44
C ALA A 259 -41.34 -15.52 -10.27
N SER A 260 -40.92 -15.50 -11.56
CA SER A 260 -41.23 -14.40 -12.50
C SER A 260 -42.10 -14.89 -13.65
#